data_87497d2c7d8e662155a893f383efab32
#
_entry.id   87497d2c7d8e662155a893f383efab32
#
_cell.length_a   1.000
_cell.length_b   1.000
_cell.length_c   1.000
_cell.angle_alpha   90.00
_cell.angle_beta   90.00
_cell.angle_gamma   90.00
#
_symmetry.space_group_name_H-M   'P 1'
#
loop_
_entity.id
_entity.type
_entity.pdbx_description
1 polymer ?
#
loop_
_entity_poly.entity_id
_entity_poly.type
_entity_poly.pdbx_seq_one_letter_code
_entity_poly.pdbx_strand_id
1 'polypeptide(L)'
;YGPHVTNLLIREALAPYRQDLVIVTKIGARRGNDASWLPAHSPAELEQAVHDNLRNLGLEVLDVVNLRIMFSAMGPAEGSIEAQLTALAELQRKGLVRHIGLSNVTPKQIEEGLGIAEIVCVQNMYNLAHRQDDALIDRLARDGIAYTPFFPLGGFSPLQSSTLSDVAARLGATPMQVALAWLLKRSPNILLIPGTSSVGHLRENLAAAELVLSDEVLRELDGVAKAA
;
A
#
# COMPACT_ATOMS: atom_id res chain seq x y z
N TYR A 1 4.47 12.12 -0.35
CA TYR A 1 5.83 11.73 0.00
C TYR A 1 6.82 12.81 -0.43
N GLY A 2 7.60 13.32 0.53
CA GLY A 2 8.23 14.61 0.39
C GLY A 2 7.14 15.71 0.22
N PRO A 3 7.38 16.97 0.35
CA PRO A 3 6.36 17.98 0.08
C PRO A 3 6.04 17.98 -1.43
N HIS A 4 5.10 17.09 -1.84
CA HIS A 4 4.58 16.92 -3.22
C HIS A 4 5.58 16.43 -4.28
N VAL A 5 6.79 16.08 -3.93
CA VAL A 5 7.86 15.68 -4.89
C VAL A 5 7.47 14.44 -5.69
N THR A 6 6.90 13.42 -5.03
CA THR A 6 6.55 12.16 -5.72
C THR A 6 5.51 12.37 -6.82
N ASN A 7 4.47 13.16 -6.57
CA ASN A 7 3.43 13.43 -7.56
C ASN A 7 3.97 14.20 -8.77
N LEU A 8 4.87 15.15 -8.55
CA LEU A 8 5.52 15.89 -9.63
C LEU A 8 6.41 14.97 -10.48
N LEU A 9 7.17 14.06 -9.85
CA LEU A 9 7.99 13.07 -10.56
C LEU A 9 7.14 12.09 -11.37
N ILE A 10 6.01 11.62 -10.83
CA ILE A 10 5.07 10.77 -11.54
C ILE A 10 4.54 11.50 -12.78
N ARG A 11 4.14 12.76 -12.64
CA ARG A 11 3.68 13.57 -13.75
C ARG A 11 4.77 13.76 -14.81
N GLU A 12 5.98 14.13 -14.39
CA GLU A 12 7.11 14.33 -15.30
C GLU A 12 7.46 13.05 -16.08
N ALA A 13 7.47 11.90 -15.39
CA ALA A 13 7.89 10.64 -15.98
C ALA A 13 6.81 9.96 -16.85
N LEU A 14 5.52 10.16 -16.54
CA LEU A 14 4.44 9.35 -17.11
C LEU A 14 3.39 10.14 -17.90
N ALA A 15 3.41 11.49 -17.87
CA ALA A 15 2.49 12.27 -18.70
C ALA A 15 2.98 12.36 -20.17
N PRO A 16 2.07 12.28 -21.18
CA PRO A 16 0.64 12.04 -21.04
C PRO A 16 0.34 10.62 -20.57
N TYR A 17 -0.56 10.52 -19.58
CA TYR A 17 -0.88 9.23 -18.98
C TYR A 17 -1.55 8.29 -19.98
N ARG A 18 -1.16 7.02 -19.93
CA ARG A 18 -1.84 5.96 -20.71
C ARG A 18 -3.23 5.72 -20.13
N GLN A 19 -4.18 5.34 -20.99
CA GLN A 19 -5.57 5.09 -20.56
C GLN A 19 -5.74 3.90 -19.63
N ASP A 20 -4.80 2.93 -19.68
CA ASP A 20 -4.79 1.74 -18.84
C ASP A 20 -3.98 1.92 -17.53
N LEU A 21 -3.39 3.10 -17.30
CA LEU A 21 -2.66 3.41 -16.09
C LEU A 21 -3.61 3.88 -14.98
N VAL A 22 -3.57 3.20 -13.84
CA VAL A 22 -4.28 3.59 -12.63
C VAL A 22 -3.30 4.20 -11.64
N ILE A 23 -3.52 5.44 -11.25
CA ILE A 23 -2.69 6.13 -10.26
C ILE A 23 -3.38 6.05 -8.88
N VAL A 24 -2.69 5.42 -7.93
CA VAL A 24 -3.17 5.32 -6.55
C VAL A 24 -2.41 6.33 -5.69
N THR A 25 -3.13 7.27 -5.10
CA THR A 25 -2.57 8.25 -4.17
C THR A 25 -3.11 8.07 -2.76
N LYS A 26 -2.65 8.89 -1.82
CA LYS A 26 -2.99 8.78 -0.41
C LYS A 26 -3.19 10.15 0.23
N ILE A 27 -4.21 10.25 1.08
CA ILE A 27 -4.52 11.44 1.90
C ILE A 27 -4.70 11.02 3.36
N GLY A 28 -4.93 11.97 4.26
CA GLY A 28 -5.16 11.72 5.69
C GLY A 28 -3.91 11.89 6.56
N ALA A 29 -2.77 12.17 5.95
CA ALA A 29 -1.54 12.50 6.67
C ALA A 29 -0.78 13.62 5.96
N ARG A 30 -0.04 14.42 6.71
CA ARG A 30 0.87 15.45 6.21
C ARG A 30 2.23 15.38 6.87
N ARG A 31 3.22 16.00 6.26
CA ARG A 31 4.55 16.14 6.86
C ARG A 31 4.61 17.37 7.77
N GLY A 32 5.16 17.18 8.95
CA GLY A 32 5.60 18.27 9.83
C GLY A 32 6.90 18.90 9.32
N ASN A 33 7.27 20.05 9.91
CA ASN A 33 8.52 20.74 9.58
C ASN A 33 9.78 19.93 9.93
N ASP A 34 9.67 18.99 10.85
CA ASP A 34 10.67 18.03 11.28
C ASP A 34 10.64 16.72 10.49
N ALA A 35 9.90 16.70 9.39
CA ALA A 35 9.62 15.52 8.57
C ALA A 35 8.82 14.41 9.26
N SER A 36 8.24 14.66 10.45
CA SER A 36 7.31 13.74 11.11
C SER A 36 6.02 13.56 10.30
N TRP A 37 5.31 12.47 10.57
CA TRP A 37 3.96 12.27 10.04
C TRP A 37 2.94 12.80 11.05
N LEU A 38 2.07 13.69 10.59
CA LEU A 38 0.98 14.28 11.36
C LEU A 38 -0.36 13.88 10.74
N PRO A 39 -1.40 13.62 11.55
CA PRO A 39 -2.74 13.42 11.01
C PRO A 39 -3.24 14.69 10.29
N ALA A 40 -4.04 14.47 9.25
CA ALA A 40 -4.71 15.52 8.48
C ALA A 40 -6.12 14.99 8.12
N HIS A 41 -7.00 14.95 9.13
CA HIS A 41 -8.27 14.23 9.09
C HIS A 41 -9.51 15.14 9.05
N SER A 42 -9.36 16.44 9.21
CA SER A 42 -10.50 17.34 9.08
C SER A 42 -11.02 17.36 7.63
N PRO A 43 -12.31 17.57 7.39
CA PRO A 43 -12.85 17.64 6.04
C PRO A 43 -12.10 18.64 5.14
N ALA A 44 -11.73 19.81 5.68
CA ALA A 44 -10.97 20.81 4.94
C ALA A 44 -9.55 20.34 4.56
N GLU A 45 -8.85 19.63 5.44
CA GLU A 45 -7.53 19.05 5.14
C GLU A 45 -7.62 17.95 4.10
N LEU A 46 -8.66 17.11 4.15
CA LEU A 46 -8.88 16.04 3.16
C LEU A 46 -9.21 16.62 1.78
N GLU A 47 -10.09 17.64 1.72
CA GLU A 47 -10.42 18.34 0.47
C GLU A 47 -9.18 19.04 -0.11
N GLN A 48 -8.42 19.76 0.70
CA GLN A 48 -7.16 20.37 0.27
C GLN A 48 -6.17 19.33 -0.28
N ALA A 49 -6.03 18.18 0.40
CA ALA A 49 -5.13 17.12 -0.04
C ALA A 49 -5.55 16.51 -1.39
N VAL A 50 -6.86 16.35 -1.65
CA VAL A 50 -7.37 15.91 -2.96
C VAL A 50 -7.01 16.94 -4.03
N HIS A 51 -7.26 18.23 -3.81
CA HIS A 51 -6.91 19.29 -4.76
C HIS A 51 -5.40 19.41 -5.01
N ASP A 52 -4.57 19.19 -3.98
CA ASP A 52 -3.12 19.18 -4.12
C ASP A 52 -2.66 18.01 -5.00
N ASN A 53 -3.22 16.82 -4.81
CA ASN A 53 -2.93 15.67 -5.66
C ASN A 53 -3.34 15.92 -7.12
N LEU A 54 -4.56 16.42 -7.36
CA LEU A 54 -5.04 16.76 -8.71
C LEU A 54 -4.10 17.73 -9.41
N ARG A 55 -3.74 18.83 -8.74
CA ARG A 55 -2.85 19.86 -9.28
C ARG A 55 -1.45 19.32 -9.58
N ASN A 56 -0.85 18.58 -8.64
CA ASN A 56 0.52 18.10 -8.77
C ASN A 56 0.66 16.96 -9.78
N LEU A 57 -0.34 16.10 -9.88
CA LEU A 57 -0.42 15.05 -10.90
C LEU A 57 -0.87 15.59 -12.26
N GLY A 58 -1.50 16.76 -12.33
CA GLY A 58 -2.09 17.32 -13.55
C GLY A 58 -3.30 16.52 -14.02
N LEU A 59 -4.12 16.06 -13.09
CA LEU A 59 -5.34 15.29 -13.34
C LEU A 59 -6.57 16.11 -12.95
N GLU A 60 -7.69 15.86 -13.62
CA GLU A 60 -9.01 16.41 -13.27
C GLU A 60 -9.75 15.52 -12.26
N VAL A 61 -9.45 14.21 -12.29
CA VAL A 61 -10.05 13.19 -11.40
C VAL A 61 -8.94 12.24 -10.96
N LEU A 62 -8.89 11.92 -9.67
CA LEU A 62 -7.97 10.89 -9.12
C LEU A 62 -8.60 9.49 -9.31
N ASP A 63 -7.83 8.53 -9.79
CA ASP A 63 -8.32 7.17 -10.01
C ASP A 63 -8.65 6.46 -8.69
N VAL A 64 -7.67 6.35 -7.79
CA VAL A 64 -7.85 5.73 -6.47
C VAL A 64 -7.20 6.59 -5.39
N VAL A 65 -7.95 6.88 -4.33
CA VAL A 65 -7.44 7.61 -3.16
C VAL A 65 -7.56 6.74 -1.92
N ASN A 66 -6.42 6.37 -1.33
CA ASN A 66 -6.39 5.68 -0.05
C ASN A 66 -6.48 6.69 1.10
N LEU A 67 -7.53 6.60 1.90
CA LEU A 67 -7.65 7.34 3.15
C LEU A 67 -6.77 6.67 4.22
N ARG A 68 -5.69 7.33 4.60
CA ARG A 68 -4.81 6.87 5.67
C ARG A 68 -5.33 7.33 7.02
N ILE A 69 -5.62 6.37 7.89
CA ILE A 69 -6.01 6.63 9.28
C ILE A 69 -4.75 6.73 10.13
N MET A 70 -4.67 7.81 10.91
CA MET A 70 -3.54 8.11 11.79
C MET A 70 -4.02 8.42 13.22
N PHE A 71 -4.81 7.51 13.79
CA PHE A 71 -5.16 7.56 15.22
C PHE A 71 -3.97 7.16 16.10
N SER A 72 -3.00 6.47 15.52
CA SER A 72 -1.69 6.18 16.11
C SER A 72 -0.59 6.29 15.05
N ALA A 73 0.59 6.72 15.47
CA ALA A 73 1.79 6.72 14.63
C ALA A 73 2.40 5.31 14.48
N MET A 74 2.04 4.38 15.36
CA MET A 74 2.66 3.05 15.45
C MET A 74 1.96 1.98 14.61
N GLY A 75 0.80 2.28 14.04
CA GLY A 75 0.03 1.32 13.26
C GLY A 75 -1.47 1.55 13.36
N PRO A 76 -2.31 0.63 12.87
CA PRO A 76 -3.76 0.70 13.02
C PRO A 76 -4.17 0.81 14.49
N ALA A 77 -5.08 1.71 14.80
CA ALA A 77 -5.62 1.91 16.15
C ALA A 77 -7.13 2.08 16.08
N GLU A 78 -7.81 1.65 17.14
CA GLU A 78 -9.28 1.71 17.25
C GLU A 78 -9.79 3.16 17.19
N GLY A 79 -11.00 3.30 16.67
CA GLY A 79 -11.71 4.58 16.51
C GLY A 79 -12.59 4.53 15.25
N SER A 80 -13.65 5.31 15.23
CA SER A 80 -14.52 5.44 14.06
C SER A 80 -13.85 6.28 12.97
N ILE A 81 -13.98 5.84 11.72
CA ILE A 81 -13.51 6.53 10.53
C ILE A 81 -14.64 7.22 9.76
N GLU A 82 -15.86 7.19 10.30
CA GLU A 82 -17.07 7.68 9.66
C GLU A 82 -16.93 9.11 9.13
N ALA A 83 -16.46 10.03 9.99
CA ALA A 83 -16.36 11.44 9.61
C ALA A 83 -15.38 11.66 8.45
N GLN A 84 -14.21 11.03 8.51
CA GLN A 84 -13.17 11.15 7.49
C GLN A 84 -13.59 10.50 6.17
N LEU A 85 -14.17 9.31 6.26
CA LEU A 85 -14.58 8.57 5.08
C LEU A 85 -15.81 9.21 4.40
N THR A 86 -16.76 9.73 5.17
CA THR A 86 -17.90 10.50 4.64
C THR A 86 -17.41 11.74 3.89
N ALA A 87 -16.45 12.48 4.43
CA ALA A 87 -15.87 13.62 3.73
C ALA A 87 -15.22 13.22 2.40
N LEU A 88 -14.47 12.10 2.35
CA LEU A 88 -13.89 11.61 1.11
C LEU A 88 -14.97 11.10 0.11
N ALA A 89 -16.00 10.43 0.60
CA ALA A 89 -17.13 9.98 -0.21
C ALA A 89 -17.91 11.16 -0.85
N GLU A 90 -17.94 12.31 -0.17
CA GLU A 90 -18.49 13.54 -0.75
C GLU A 90 -17.64 14.08 -1.90
N LEU A 91 -16.30 14.02 -1.78
CA LEU A 91 -15.39 14.40 -2.87
C LEU A 91 -15.52 13.43 -4.06
N GLN A 92 -15.77 12.15 -3.80
CA GLN A 92 -16.11 11.16 -4.83
C GLN A 92 -17.41 11.52 -5.54
N ARG A 93 -18.48 11.86 -4.80
CA ARG A 93 -19.77 12.31 -5.40
C ARG A 93 -19.64 13.61 -6.21
N LYS A 94 -18.70 14.48 -5.87
CA LYS A 94 -18.35 15.69 -6.64
C LYS A 94 -17.53 15.36 -7.90
N GLY A 95 -17.15 14.10 -8.14
CA GLY A 95 -16.39 13.65 -9.30
C GLY A 95 -14.89 13.91 -9.24
N LEU A 96 -14.33 14.25 -8.08
CA LEU A 96 -12.90 14.51 -7.91
C LEU A 96 -12.08 13.22 -7.68
N VAL A 97 -12.74 12.14 -7.24
CA VAL A 97 -12.16 10.83 -6.94
C VAL A 97 -13.04 9.75 -7.55
N ARG A 98 -12.48 8.77 -8.25
CA ARG A 98 -13.22 7.65 -8.83
C ARG A 98 -13.47 6.55 -7.82
N HIS A 99 -12.42 6.12 -7.14
CA HIS A 99 -12.46 4.99 -6.21
C HIS A 99 -11.77 5.33 -4.89
N ILE A 100 -12.28 4.74 -3.81
CA ILE A 100 -11.77 4.93 -2.46
C ILE A 100 -11.10 3.65 -1.98
N GLY A 101 -9.93 3.80 -1.38
CA GLY A 101 -9.27 2.77 -0.59
C GLY A 101 -9.04 3.24 0.84
N LEU A 102 -8.64 2.33 1.69
CA LEU A 102 -8.28 2.58 3.09
C LEU A 102 -6.82 2.23 3.36
N SER A 103 -6.19 2.92 4.30
CA SER A 103 -4.82 2.62 4.69
C SER A 103 -4.61 2.77 6.19
N ASN A 104 -3.83 1.86 6.76
CA ASN A 104 -3.52 1.82 8.19
C ASN A 104 -4.80 1.66 9.05
N VAL A 105 -5.61 0.68 8.72
CA VAL A 105 -6.94 0.43 9.27
C VAL A 105 -7.07 -0.94 9.91
N THR A 106 -7.93 -1.04 10.93
CA THR A 106 -8.31 -2.31 11.53
C THR A 106 -9.41 -3.01 10.71
N PRO A 107 -9.60 -4.34 10.86
CA PRO A 107 -10.72 -5.04 10.21
C PRO A 107 -12.09 -4.43 10.52
N LYS A 108 -12.29 -3.91 11.74
CA LYS A 108 -13.52 -3.25 12.15
C LYS A 108 -13.76 -1.93 11.40
N GLN A 109 -12.70 -1.15 11.18
CA GLN A 109 -12.78 0.08 10.39
C GLN A 109 -13.06 -0.21 8.91
N ILE A 110 -12.57 -1.35 8.38
CA ILE A 110 -12.92 -1.76 7.02
C ILE A 110 -14.41 -2.09 6.92
N GLU A 111 -14.97 -2.81 7.92
CA GLU A 111 -16.42 -3.09 7.97
C GLU A 111 -17.25 -1.82 8.06
N GLU A 112 -16.86 -0.88 8.93
CA GLU A 112 -17.48 0.44 9.01
C GLU A 112 -17.41 1.16 7.65
N GLY A 113 -16.24 1.15 7.01
CA GLY A 113 -16.01 1.78 5.72
C GLY A 113 -16.87 1.22 4.59
N LEU A 114 -17.04 -0.10 4.53
CA LEU A 114 -17.91 -0.77 3.56
C LEU A 114 -19.38 -0.39 3.72
N GLY A 115 -19.80 0.03 4.90
CA GLY A 115 -21.13 0.59 5.14
C GLY A 115 -21.34 2.03 4.63
N ILE A 116 -20.24 2.74 4.33
CA ILE A 116 -20.27 4.17 3.93
C ILE A 116 -19.98 4.34 2.44
N ALA A 117 -19.00 3.61 1.90
CA ALA A 117 -18.57 3.71 0.50
C ALA A 117 -18.09 2.36 -0.04
N GLU A 118 -18.05 2.21 -1.35
CA GLU A 118 -17.35 1.11 -2.01
C GLU A 118 -15.84 1.26 -1.78
N ILE A 119 -15.21 0.24 -1.18
CA ILE A 119 -13.77 0.20 -0.91
C ILE A 119 -13.12 -0.76 -1.91
N VAL A 120 -12.20 -0.25 -2.72
CA VAL A 120 -11.53 -1.07 -3.76
C VAL A 120 -10.15 -1.57 -3.35
N CYS A 121 -9.54 -0.96 -2.33
CA CYS A 121 -8.17 -1.28 -1.91
C CYS A 121 -7.99 -1.08 -0.41
N VAL A 122 -7.21 -1.96 0.21
CA VAL A 122 -6.71 -1.79 1.59
C VAL A 122 -5.19 -1.81 1.57
N GLN A 123 -4.56 -0.85 2.24
CA GLN A 123 -3.12 -0.73 2.33
C GLN A 123 -2.66 -0.72 3.79
N ASN A 124 -2.16 -1.84 4.27
CA ASN A 124 -1.63 -2.02 5.62
C ASN A 124 -0.19 -2.53 5.60
N MET A 125 0.48 -2.54 6.75
CA MET A 125 1.79 -3.15 6.90
C MET A 125 1.68 -4.67 6.79
N TYR A 126 2.42 -5.26 5.85
CA TYR A 126 2.47 -6.71 5.69
C TYR A 126 3.71 -7.13 4.91
N ASN A 127 4.38 -8.18 5.37
CA ASN A 127 5.53 -8.79 4.71
C ASN A 127 5.78 -10.19 5.30
N LEU A 128 6.82 -10.86 4.86
CA LEU A 128 7.17 -12.22 5.25
C LEU A 128 7.32 -12.41 6.78
N ALA A 129 7.80 -11.38 7.50
CA ALA A 129 7.95 -11.41 8.96
C ALA A 129 6.74 -10.80 9.70
N HIS A 130 5.91 -10.02 9.05
CA HIS A 130 4.80 -9.28 9.64
C HIS A 130 3.47 -9.72 9.02
N ARG A 131 2.82 -10.72 9.65
CA ARG A 131 1.71 -11.47 9.05
C ARG A 131 0.37 -11.32 9.77
N GLN A 132 0.18 -10.21 10.48
CA GLN A 132 -1.04 -9.97 11.27
C GLN A 132 -2.32 -9.93 10.42
N ASP A 133 -2.20 -9.55 9.14
CA ASP A 133 -3.33 -9.40 8.22
C ASP A 133 -3.61 -10.67 7.38
N ASP A 134 -3.05 -11.85 7.72
CA ASP A 134 -3.28 -13.08 6.93
C ASP A 134 -4.78 -13.35 6.70
N ALA A 135 -5.58 -13.38 7.76
CA ALA A 135 -7.01 -13.62 7.66
C ALA A 135 -7.77 -12.48 6.94
N LEU A 136 -7.30 -11.24 7.11
CA LEU A 136 -7.85 -10.08 6.42
C LEU A 136 -7.60 -10.18 4.90
N ILE A 137 -6.40 -10.52 4.48
CA ILE A 137 -6.05 -10.67 3.06
C ILE A 137 -6.93 -11.73 2.40
N ASP A 138 -7.14 -12.88 3.07
CA ASP A 138 -7.98 -13.97 2.57
C ASP A 138 -9.46 -13.53 2.44
N ARG A 139 -9.95 -12.71 3.36
CA ARG A 139 -11.28 -12.11 3.28
C ARG A 139 -11.38 -11.15 2.10
N LEU A 140 -10.46 -10.18 2.01
CA LEU A 140 -10.45 -9.17 0.95
C LEU A 140 -10.33 -9.79 -0.45
N ALA A 141 -9.60 -10.91 -0.58
CA ALA A 141 -9.52 -11.65 -1.83
C ALA A 141 -10.87 -12.23 -2.26
N ARG A 142 -11.65 -12.77 -1.30
CA ARG A 142 -13.02 -13.25 -1.58
C ARG A 142 -13.99 -12.12 -1.95
N ASP A 143 -13.78 -10.94 -1.36
CA ASP A 143 -14.62 -9.77 -1.56
C ASP A 143 -14.22 -8.97 -2.81
N GLY A 144 -13.16 -9.39 -3.54
CA GLY A 144 -12.67 -8.70 -4.74
C GLY A 144 -11.94 -7.38 -4.46
N ILE A 145 -11.49 -7.17 -3.21
CA ILE A 145 -10.81 -5.96 -2.77
C ILE A 145 -9.29 -6.19 -2.85
N ALA A 146 -8.57 -5.25 -3.50
CA ALA A 146 -7.12 -5.31 -3.60
C ALA A 146 -6.44 -5.06 -2.23
N TYR A 147 -5.30 -5.70 -2.01
CA TYR A 147 -4.47 -5.48 -0.84
C TYR A 147 -3.08 -5.02 -1.25
N THR A 148 -2.64 -3.88 -0.71
CA THR A 148 -1.35 -3.28 -1.05
C THR A 148 -0.46 -3.26 0.20
N PRO A 149 0.46 -4.21 0.39
CA PRO A 149 1.34 -4.23 1.55
C PRO A 149 2.31 -3.05 1.53
N PHE A 150 2.28 -2.16 2.54
CA PHE A 150 3.40 -1.26 2.72
C PHE A 150 4.50 -1.92 3.54
N PHE A 151 5.75 -1.50 3.34
CA PHE A 151 6.96 -2.16 3.83
C PHE A 151 7.08 -3.63 3.39
N PRO A 152 6.87 -3.95 2.11
CA PRO A 152 6.90 -5.32 1.63
C PRO A 152 8.26 -6.01 1.86
N LEU A 153 9.32 -5.23 2.02
CA LEU A 153 10.70 -5.68 2.26
C LEU A 153 11.23 -5.30 3.66
N GLY A 154 10.32 -5.03 4.63
CA GLY A 154 10.68 -4.69 6.01
C GLY A 154 10.81 -3.20 6.30
N GLY A 155 10.76 -2.33 5.30
CA GLY A 155 10.80 -0.87 5.49
C GLY A 155 12.18 -0.37 5.91
N PHE A 156 12.25 0.37 7.02
CA PHE A 156 13.51 0.93 7.55
C PHE A 156 14.45 -0.13 8.12
N SER A 157 13.93 -1.29 8.48
CA SER A 157 14.71 -2.47 8.88
C SER A 157 14.47 -3.55 7.83
N PRO A 158 15.41 -3.75 6.88
CA PRO A 158 15.25 -4.77 5.85
C PRO A 158 15.03 -6.15 6.46
N LEU A 159 14.23 -6.96 5.79
CA LEU A 159 13.99 -8.35 6.18
C LEU A 159 15.32 -9.11 6.27
N GLN A 160 15.61 -9.62 7.45
CA GLN A 160 16.78 -10.45 7.73
C GLN A 160 16.33 -11.81 8.25
N SER A 161 16.68 -12.87 7.51
CA SER A 161 16.37 -14.25 7.87
C SER A 161 17.37 -15.16 7.17
N SER A 162 17.98 -16.08 7.93
CA SER A 162 18.83 -17.12 7.35
C SER A 162 18.04 -17.97 6.37
N THR A 163 16.83 -18.38 6.72
CA THR A 163 15.92 -19.14 5.84
C THR A 163 15.69 -18.42 4.51
N LEU A 164 15.40 -17.10 4.55
CA LEU A 164 15.21 -16.31 3.33
C LEU A 164 16.48 -16.27 2.48
N SER A 165 17.65 -16.12 3.12
CA SER A 165 18.95 -16.09 2.44
C SER A 165 19.30 -17.43 1.81
N ASP A 166 19.05 -18.54 2.52
CA ASP A 166 19.32 -19.90 2.04
C ASP A 166 18.41 -20.28 0.84
N VAL A 167 17.14 -19.92 0.92
CA VAL A 167 16.19 -20.06 -0.21
C VAL A 167 16.65 -19.25 -1.41
N ALA A 168 17.04 -18.00 -1.22
CA ALA A 168 17.51 -17.13 -2.28
C ALA A 168 18.74 -17.71 -2.99
N ALA A 169 19.72 -18.21 -2.22
CA ALA A 169 20.91 -18.85 -2.75
C ALA A 169 20.58 -20.08 -3.62
N ARG A 170 19.66 -20.95 -3.15
CA ARG A 170 19.21 -22.12 -3.90
C ARG A 170 18.50 -21.76 -5.21
N LEU A 171 17.77 -20.65 -5.24
CA LEU A 171 17.04 -20.18 -6.41
C LEU A 171 17.88 -19.30 -7.36
N GLY A 172 19.13 -18.95 -6.99
CA GLY A 172 19.95 -18.01 -7.76
C GLY A 172 19.35 -16.61 -7.81
N ALA A 173 18.61 -16.20 -6.78
CA ALA A 173 17.91 -14.93 -6.66
C ALA A 173 18.40 -14.14 -5.45
N THR A 174 17.99 -12.87 -5.34
CA THR A 174 18.23 -12.08 -4.12
C THR A 174 17.16 -12.38 -3.06
N PRO A 175 17.47 -12.23 -1.75
CA PRO A 175 16.47 -12.35 -0.69
C PRO A 175 15.25 -11.44 -0.90
N MET A 176 15.45 -10.24 -1.45
CA MET A 176 14.37 -9.29 -1.73
C MET A 176 13.46 -9.77 -2.85
N GLN A 177 14.02 -10.35 -3.92
CA GLN A 177 13.23 -10.98 -4.99
C GLN A 177 12.38 -12.13 -4.46
N VAL A 178 12.94 -12.99 -3.61
CA VAL A 178 12.21 -14.11 -3.01
C VAL A 178 11.07 -13.60 -2.11
N ALA A 179 11.31 -12.57 -1.30
CA ALA A 179 10.28 -11.97 -0.45
C ALA A 179 9.13 -11.35 -1.27
N LEU A 180 9.42 -10.67 -2.38
CA LEU A 180 8.40 -10.12 -3.28
C LEU A 180 7.64 -11.23 -4.02
N ALA A 181 8.33 -12.26 -4.51
CA ALA A 181 7.71 -13.42 -5.16
C ALA A 181 6.77 -14.16 -4.19
N TRP A 182 7.18 -14.31 -2.93
CA TRP A 182 6.34 -14.88 -1.89
C TRP A 182 5.06 -14.06 -1.69
N LEU A 183 5.14 -12.73 -1.60
CA LEU A 183 3.97 -11.87 -1.49
C LEU A 183 2.99 -12.05 -2.65
N LEU A 184 3.49 -12.11 -3.89
CA LEU A 184 2.66 -12.35 -5.07
C LEU A 184 1.98 -13.74 -5.06
N LYS A 185 2.62 -14.73 -4.44
CA LYS A 185 2.05 -16.09 -4.27
C LYS A 185 1.10 -16.18 -3.09
N ARG A 186 1.23 -15.30 -2.08
CA ARG A 186 0.39 -15.31 -0.88
C ARG A 186 -1.08 -15.11 -1.20
N SER A 187 -1.41 -14.22 -2.13
CA SER A 187 -2.81 -14.00 -2.53
C SER A 187 -2.90 -13.27 -3.88
N PRO A 188 -3.89 -13.62 -4.72
CA PRO A 188 -4.04 -13.01 -6.06
C PRO A 188 -4.46 -11.53 -6.02
N ASN A 189 -4.96 -11.02 -4.91
CA ASN A 189 -5.37 -9.62 -4.75
C ASN A 189 -4.24 -8.71 -4.23
N ILE A 190 -3.01 -9.22 -4.06
CA ILE A 190 -1.88 -8.42 -3.60
C ILE A 190 -1.27 -7.62 -4.76
N LEU A 191 -1.13 -6.30 -4.55
CA LEU A 191 -0.44 -5.37 -5.42
C LEU A 191 0.80 -4.85 -4.72
N LEU A 192 1.99 -5.07 -5.30
CA LEU A 192 3.27 -4.70 -4.69
C LEU A 192 3.64 -3.24 -4.90
N ILE A 193 4.23 -2.63 -3.87
CA ILE A 193 4.76 -1.25 -3.90
C ILE A 193 6.20 -1.16 -3.36
N PRO A 194 7.17 -1.97 -3.86
CA PRO A 194 8.54 -1.91 -3.39
C PRO A 194 9.21 -0.61 -3.86
N GLY A 195 9.31 0.38 -2.95
CA GLY A 195 9.93 1.66 -3.24
C GLY A 195 11.46 1.54 -3.41
N THR A 196 12.02 2.22 -4.41
CA THR A 196 13.47 2.32 -4.61
C THR A 196 13.85 3.58 -5.37
N SER A 197 15.07 4.07 -5.16
CA SER A 197 15.71 5.12 -5.96
C SER A 197 16.80 4.58 -6.91
N SER A 198 16.99 3.25 -6.94
CA SER A 198 17.98 2.58 -7.78
C SER A 198 17.31 1.88 -8.97
N VAL A 199 17.79 2.18 -10.19
CA VAL A 199 17.34 1.48 -11.41
C VAL A 199 17.66 -0.02 -11.34
N GLY A 200 18.81 -0.40 -10.75
CA GLY A 200 19.16 -1.81 -10.52
C GLY A 200 18.13 -2.52 -9.65
N HIS A 201 17.80 -1.95 -8.49
CA HIS A 201 16.78 -2.52 -7.60
C HIS A 201 15.39 -2.53 -8.24
N LEU A 202 15.04 -1.55 -9.08
CA LEU A 202 13.78 -1.58 -9.83
C LEU A 202 13.70 -2.81 -10.75
N ARG A 203 14.77 -3.10 -11.48
CA ARG A 203 14.84 -4.28 -12.35
C ARG A 203 14.76 -5.58 -11.55
N GLU A 204 15.46 -5.67 -10.42
CA GLU A 204 15.37 -6.81 -9.50
C GLU A 204 13.93 -7.00 -8.95
N ASN A 205 13.29 -5.91 -8.54
CA ASN A 205 11.90 -5.94 -8.05
C ASN A 205 10.93 -6.43 -9.13
N LEU A 206 11.09 -6.00 -10.38
CA LEU A 206 10.27 -6.46 -11.50
C LEU A 206 10.51 -7.94 -11.82
N ALA A 207 11.78 -8.39 -11.80
CA ALA A 207 12.13 -9.78 -12.05
C ALA A 207 11.60 -10.75 -10.97
N ALA A 208 11.26 -10.26 -9.78
CA ALA A 208 10.63 -11.07 -8.73
C ALA A 208 9.30 -11.72 -9.18
N ALA A 209 8.58 -11.09 -10.11
CA ALA A 209 7.34 -11.64 -10.65
C ALA A 209 7.54 -12.91 -11.51
N GLU A 210 8.74 -13.14 -12.01
CA GLU A 210 9.11 -14.29 -12.83
C GLU A 210 9.59 -15.48 -11.99
N LEU A 211 9.86 -15.27 -10.68
CA LEU A 211 10.32 -16.35 -9.81
C LEU A 211 9.22 -17.37 -9.52
N VAL A 212 9.55 -18.63 -9.78
CA VAL A 212 8.67 -19.76 -9.45
C VAL A 212 9.07 -20.32 -8.08
N LEU A 213 8.18 -20.20 -7.11
CA LEU A 213 8.33 -20.78 -5.78
C LEU A 213 7.53 -22.09 -5.70
N SER A 214 8.20 -23.21 -5.39
CA SER A 214 7.52 -24.47 -5.14
C SER A 214 6.76 -24.45 -3.81
N ASP A 215 5.79 -25.35 -3.64
CA ASP A 215 5.03 -25.48 -2.39
C ASP A 215 5.94 -25.80 -1.19
N GLU A 216 7.05 -26.48 -1.41
CA GLU A 216 8.05 -26.75 -0.37
C GLU A 216 8.73 -25.47 0.07
N VAL A 217 9.18 -24.65 -0.87
CA VAL A 217 9.79 -23.34 -0.61
C VAL A 217 8.80 -22.40 0.08
N LEU A 218 7.54 -22.37 -0.35
CA LEU A 218 6.51 -21.55 0.28
C LEU A 218 6.31 -21.94 1.76
N ARG A 219 6.23 -23.25 2.06
CA ARG A 219 6.12 -23.74 3.46
C ARG A 219 7.33 -23.39 4.31
N GLU A 220 8.54 -23.44 3.73
CA GLU A 220 9.78 -23.06 4.40
C GLU A 220 9.75 -21.54 4.74
N LEU A 221 9.38 -20.70 3.77
CA LEU A 221 9.27 -19.25 3.95
C LEU A 221 8.16 -18.87 4.94
N ASP A 222 7.06 -19.60 4.97
CA ASP A 222 5.97 -19.38 5.93
C ASP A 222 6.41 -19.60 7.40
N GLY A 223 7.52 -20.29 7.60
CA GLY A 223 8.15 -20.44 8.91
C GLY A 223 8.86 -19.20 9.44
N VAL A 224 9.23 -18.25 8.56
CA VAL A 224 10.02 -17.06 8.95
C VAL A 224 9.29 -16.18 9.98
N ALA A 225 8.00 -15.96 9.81
CA ALA A 225 7.20 -15.16 10.74
C ALA A 225 7.05 -15.78 12.15
N LYS A 226 7.28 -17.09 12.29
CA LYS A 226 7.16 -17.80 13.57
C LYS A 226 8.46 -17.72 14.38
N ALA A 227 9.55 -17.33 13.74
CA ALA A 227 10.89 -17.26 14.34
C ALA A 227 11.32 -15.81 14.68
N ALA A 228 10.51 -14.81 14.30
CA ALA A 228 10.70 -13.39 14.58
C ALA A 228 9.85 -12.97 15.79
#